data_8a6e8e200841f8dfa0dc21bdf25fd3c4
#
_entry.id   8a6e8e200841f8dfa0dc21bdf25fd3c4
#
_cell.length_a   1.000
_cell.length_b   1.000
_cell.length_c   1.000
_cell.angle_alpha   90.00
_cell.angle_beta   90.00
_cell.angle_gamma   90.00
#
_symmetry.space_group_name_H-M   'P 1'
#
loop_
_entity.id
_entity.type
_entity.pdbx_description
1 polymer ?
#
loop_
_entity_poly.entity_id
_entity_poly.type
_entity_poly.pdbx_seq_one_letter_code
_entity_poly.pdbx_strand_id
1 'polypeptide(L)'
;AYLVFDADNLLAPDFLTRMNESFSAGNEIITCYRNSKNYGSNWISAGYALWFLRESRFLNGAREALGSSCAVSGTGFLFSQKILNECGGWPFHLLVEDIEFSIHNILSGHRIAICQDAVIYDEQPTDFAQSCRQRLRWSRGYLQVFGRYGSGLLRGAARGNWSCVDMSMAIMPAIVLTSISLLDSIALAALGILKGTGVLPALLSLGGALLSMYLMLFAIGLITTITEWHKINASISRKVLSVFTFPIFMFTYIPVSFAALFIKVEWKPIRHSITVKDLSKG
;
A
#
# COMPACT_ATOMS: atom_id res chain seq x y z
N ALA A 1 13.09 -13.41 -18.40
CA ALA A 1 12.39 -12.53 -17.44
C ALA A 1 13.38 -11.95 -16.43
N TYR A 2 13.00 -10.86 -15.81
CA TYR A 2 13.74 -10.20 -14.74
C TYR A 2 12.93 -10.31 -13.47
N LEU A 3 13.60 -10.60 -12.36
CA LEU A 3 13.01 -10.65 -11.03
C LEU A 3 13.69 -9.59 -10.16
N VAL A 4 12.91 -8.75 -9.52
CA VAL A 4 13.38 -7.65 -8.68
C VAL A 4 12.92 -7.87 -7.25
N PHE A 5 13.87 -7.82 -6.30
CA PHE A 5 13.61 -7.84 -4.86
C PHE A 5 14.71 -7.12 -4.10
N ASP A 6 14.35 -6.59 -2.95
CA ASP A 6 15.28 -5.89 -2.07
C ASP A 6 16.27 -6.86 -1.44
N ALA A 7 17.51 -6.41 -1.25
CA ALA A 7 18.62 -7.26 -0.76
C ALA A 7 18.40 -7.82 0.65
N ASP A 8 17.49 -7.23 1.42
CA ASP A 8 17.11 -7.66 2.76
C ASP A 8 15.91 -8.61 2.78
N ASN A 9 15.25 -8.85 1.64
CA ASN A 9 14.11 -9.75 1.59
C ASN A 9 14.52 -11.22 1.75
N LEU A 10 13.67 -11.99 2.40
CA LEU A 10 13.76 -13.44 2.42
C LEU A 10 12.70 -14.04 1.52
N LEU A 11 13.10 -14.97 0.70
CA LEU A 11 12.21 -15.68 -0.21
C LEU A 11 11.80 -17.02 0.41
N ALA A 12 10.54 -17.41 0.24
CA ALA A 12 10.14 -18.79 0.50
C ALA A 12 10.93 -19.75 -0.38
N PRO A 13 11.26 -20.99 0.07
CA PRO A 13 12.11 -21.91 -0.68
C PRO A 13 11.64 -22.22 -2.10
N ASP A 14 10.32 -22.20 -2.33
CA ASP A 14 9.68 -22.48 -3.62
C ASP A 14 9.33 -21.21 -4.41
N PHE A 15 9.71 -20.03 -3.94
CA PHE A 15 9.37 -18.73 -4.54
C PHE A 15 9.66 -18.68 -6.03
N LEU A 16 10.89 -19.03 -6.45
CA LEU A 16 11.28 -19.00 -7.86
C LEU A 16 10.48 -19.98 -8.71
N THR A 17 10.19 -21.17 -8.16
CA THR A 17 9.37 -22.16 -8.84
C THR A 17 7.97 -21.62 -9.10
N ARG A 18 7.32 -21.04 -8.08
CA ARG A 18 5.98 -20.45 -8.19
C ARG A 18 5.92 -19.29 -9.18
N MET A 19 6.92 -18.39 -9.13
CA MET A 19 7.00 -17.28 -10.07
C MET A 19 7.20 -17.77 -11.51
N ASN A 20 8.03 -18.81 -11.71
CA ASN A 20 8.26 -19.40 -13.02
C ASN A 20 7.01 -20.14 -13.56
N GLU A 21 6.26 -20.83 -12.71
CA GLU A 21 4.98 -21.44 -13.07
C GLU A 21 3.99 -20.39 -13.57
N SER A 22 3.84 -19.27 -12.84
CA SER A 22 2.97 -18.16 -13.25
C SER A 22 3.44 -17.50 -14.55
N PHE A 23 4.75 -17.33 -14.73
CA PHE A 23 5.32 -16.79 -15.95
C PHE A 23 5.09 -17.73 -17.15
N SER A 24 5.28 -19.02 -16.96
CA SER A 24 5.05 -20.04 -17.99
C SER A 24 3.56 -20.19 -18.37
N ALA A 25 2.66 -19.79 -17.48
CA ALA A 25 1.22 -19.67 -17.77
C ALA A 25 0.86 -18.44 -18.63
N GLY A 26 1.85 -17.63 -19.03
CA GLY A 26 1.68 -16.50 -19.95
C GLY A 26 1.56 -15.13 -19.27
N ASN A 27 1.76 -15.03 -17.95
CA ASN A 27 1.77 -13.75 -17.27
C ASN A 27 3.10 -13.03 -17.47
N GLU A 28 3.13 -11.91 -18.15
CA GLU A 28 4.36 -11.17 -18.47
C GLU A 28 4.82 -10.22 -17.36
N ILE A 29 3.91 -9.81 -16.48
CA ILE A 29 4.21 -9.02 -15.27
C ILE A 29 3.51 -9.69 -14.09
N ILE A 30 4.26 -10.00 -13.03
CA ILE A 30 3.78 -10.77 -11.89
C ILE A 30 4.28 -10.12 -10.61
N THR A 31 3.38 -9.82 -9.68
CA THR A 31 3.73 -9.48 -8.29
C THR A 31 3.56 -10.69 -7.38
N CYS A 32 4.18 -10.66 -6.21
CA CYS A 32 4.17 -11.76 -5.24
C CYS A 32 3.29 -11.46 -4.02
N TYR A 33 3.18 -12.45 -3.14
CA TYR A 33 2.59 -12.29 -1.81
C TYR A 33 3.64 -11.75 -0.84
N ARG A 34 3.40 -10.55 -0.28
CA ARG A 34 4.30 -9.87 0.64
C ARG A 34 3.90 -10.12 2.08
N ASN A 35 4.77 -10.74 2.85
CA ASN A 35 4.66 -10.98 4.28
C ASN A 35 5.74 -10.18 5.04
N SER A 36 5.79 -10.28 6.37
CA SER A 36 6.76 -9.55 7.21
C SER A 36 7.59 -10.50 8.05
N LYS A 37 8.90 -10.21 8.15
CA LYS A 37 9.83 -10.89 9.05
C LYS A 37 9.61 -10.54 10.52
N ASN A 38 9.17 -9.32 10.79
CA ASN A 38 9.21 -8.70 12.11
C ASN A 38 7.85 -8.15 12.59
N TYR A 39 6.77 -8.84 12.21
CA TYR A 39 5.41 -8.47 12.64
C TYR A 39 5.31 -8.22 14.16
N GLY A 40 5.93 -9.11 14.95
CA GLY A 40 5.85 -9.10 16.41
C GLY A 40 6.71 -8.03 17.11
N SER A 41 7.52 -7.25 16.41
CA SER A 41 8.47 -6.31 17.02
C SER A 41 7.77 -5.20 17.79
N ASN A 42 6.85 -4.48 17.14
CA ASN A 42 6.03 -3.45 17.80
C ASN A 42 4.78 -3.10 16.97
N TRP A 43 4.00 -2.12 17.43
CA TRP A 43 2.75 -1.72 16.78
C TRP A 43 2.96 -1.08 15.39
N ILE A 44 4.13 -0.50 15.12
CA ILE A 44 4.48 0.11 13.82
C ILE A 44 4.72 -0.99 12.79
N SER A 45 5.62 -1.94 13.10
CA SER A 45 5.91 -3.07 12.22
C SER A 45 4.68 -3.95 11.99
N ALA A 46 3.85 -4.18 13.02
CA ALA A 46 2.57 -4.86 12.90
C ALA A 46 1.59 -4.11 11.98
N GLY A 47 1.56 -2.78 12.08
CA GLY A 47 0.72 -1.93 11.23
C GLY A 47 1.08 -2.04 9.75
N TYR A 48 2.37 -1.98 9.41
CA TYR A 48 2.85 -2.23 8.05
C TYR A 48 2.55 -3.65 7.58
N ALA A 49 2.83 -4.63 8.42
CA ALA A 49 2.61 -6.03 8.06
C ALA A 49 1.13 -6.31 7.75
N LEU A 50 0.19 -5.82 8.57
CA LEU A 50 -1.25 -5.94 8.29
C LEU A 50 -1.64 -5.22 7.00
N TRP A 51 -1.03 -4.06 6.71
CA TRP A 51 -1.27 -3.34 5.46
C TRP A 51 -0.86 -4.17 4.25
N PHE A 52 0.35 -4.75 4.23
CA PHE A 52 0.85 -5.54 3.10
C PHE A 52 0.16 -6.91 2.97
N LEU A 53 -0.18 -7.55 4.09
CA LEU A 53 -1.01 -8.77 4.07
C LEU A 53 -2.39 -8.51 3.45
N ARG A 54 -3.04 -7.40 3.86
CA ARG A 54 -4.30 -6.95 3.27
C ARG A 54 -4.13 -6.67 1.77
N GLU A 55 -3.07 -5.97 1.39
CA GLU A 55 -2.80 -5.64 -0.02
C GLU A 55 -2.64 -6.90 -0.86
N SER A 56 -1.80 -7.83 -0.43
CA SER A 56 -1.54 -9.08 -1.13
C SER A 56 -2.80 -9.96 -1.21
N ARG A 57 -3.47 -10.18 -0.06
CA ARG A 57 -4.60 -11.10 0.04
C ARG A 57 -5.88 -10.55 -0.57
N PHE A 58 -6.26 -9.34 -0.20
CA PHE A 58 -7.55 -8.79 -0.53
C PHE A 58 -7.52 -7.84 -1.72
N LEU A 59 -6.58 -6.89 -1.81
CA LEU A 59 -6.56 -5.97 -2.93
C LEU A 59 -6.10 -6.66 -4.22
N ASN A 60 -4.87 -7.17 -4.24
CA ASN A 60 -4.37 -7.86 -5.42
C ASN A 60 -5.09 -9.19 -5.68
N GLY A 61 -5.51 -9.89 -4.62
CA GLY A 61 -6.34 -11.10 -4.77
C GLY A 61 -7.71 -10.81 -5.40
N ALA A 62 -8.38 -9.72 -5.02
CA ALA A 62 -9.64 -9.31 -5.65
C ALA A 62 -9.43 -8.84 -7.09
N ARG A 63 -8.39 -8.07 -7.37
CA ARG A 63 -8.00 -7.65 -8.72
C ARG A 63 -7.82 -8.84 -9.65
N GLU A 64 -7.08 -9.85 -9.18
CA GLU A 64 -6.87 -11.09 -9.92
C GLU A 64 -8.18 -11.81 -10.21
N ALA A 65 -9.04 -12.00 -9.19
CA ALA A 65 -10.33 -12.67 -9.32
C ALA A 65 -11.29 -11.95 -10.28
N LEU A 66 -11.20 -10.61 -10.35
CA LEU A 66 -12.01 -9.78 -11.24
C LEU A 66 -11.39 -9.60 -12.64
N GLY A 67 -10.24 -10.21 -12.93
CA GLY A 67 -9.52 -9.99 -14.19
C GLY A 67 -8.96 -8.58 -14.36
N SER A 68 -8.90 -7.79 -13.27
CA SER A 68 -8.29 -6.47 -13.23
C SER A 68 -6.77 -6.57 -13.03
N SER A 69 -6.04 -5.48 -13.27
CA SER A 69 -4.60 -5.46 -13.07
C SER A 69 -4.25 -5.26 -11.60
N CYS A 70 -3.36 -6.08 -11.08
CA CYS A 70 -2.70 -5.86 -9.79
C CYS A 70 -1.76 -4.65 -9.85
N ALA A 71 -1.18 -4.28 -8.71
CA ALA A 71 -0.08 -3.33 -8.62
C ALA A 71 1.16 -4.01 -8.04
N VAL A 72 2.33 -3.61 -8.51
CA VAL A 72 3.61 -3.96 -7.88
C VAL A 72 3.79 -3.14 -6.61
N SER A 73 4.44 -3.70 -5.60
CA SER A 73 4.62 -3.07 -4.28
C SER A 73 6.10 -3.11 -3.86
N GLY A 74 6.94 -2.43 -4.62
CA GLY A 74 8.36 -2.19 -4.34
C GLY A 74 9.28 -3.38 -4.58
N THR A 75 8.87 -4.58 -4.24
CA THR A 75 9.74 -5.76 -4.22
C THR A 75 8.99 -7.04 -4.58
N GLY A 76 9.71 -8.12 -4.94
CA GLY A 76 9.13 -9.42 -5.23
C GLY A 76 8.29 -9.45 -6.52
N PHE A 77 8.71 -8.77 -7.55
CA PHE A 77 7.99 -8.78 -8.82
C PHE A 77 8.87 -9.24 -9.99
N LEU A 78 8.23 -9.81 -10.98
CA LEU A 78 8.83 -10.31 -12.21
C LEU A 78 8.23 -9.61 -13.41
N PHE A 79 9.04 -9.35 -14.44
CA PHE A 79 8.59 -8.91 -15.75
C PHE A 79 9.43 -9.52 -16.87
N SER A 80 8.81 -9.66 -18.04
CA SER A 80 9.46 -10.26 -19.21
C SER A 80 10.43 -9.29 -19.89
N GLN A 81 11.35 -9.85 -20.68
CA GLN A 81 12.22 -9.07 -21.59
C GLN A 81 11.39 -8.23 -22.56
N LYS A 82 10.24 -8.75 -23.00
CA LYS A 82 9.34 -8.04 -23.91
C LYS A 82 8.83 -6.75 -23.26
N ILE A 83 8.33 -6.82 -22.03
CA ILE A 83 7.88 -5.64 -21.27
C ILE A 83 9.01 -4.62 -21.10
N LEU A 84 10.22 -5.06 -20.76
CA LEU A 84 11.37 -4.17 -20.65
C LEU A 84 11.68 -3.45 -21.97
N ASN A 85 11.63 -4.16 -23.09
CA ASN A 85 11.87 -3.59 -24.41
C ASN A 85 10.78 -2.60 -24.83
N GLU A 86 9.51 -2.91 -24.55
CA GLU A 86 8.36 -2.02 -24.82
C GLU A 86 8.40 -0.73 -23.98
N CYS A 87 8.93 -0.80 -22.75
CA CYS A 87 9.20 0.37 -21.92
C CYS A 87 10.43 1.18 -22.38
N GLY A 88 11.23 0.67 -23.32
CA GLY A 88 12.49 1.31 -23.74
C GLY A 88 13.60 1.19 -22.68
N GLY A 89 13.61 0.12 -21.90
CA GLY A 89 14.47 -0.10 -20.74
C GLY A 89 13.73 0.16 -19.43
N TRP A 90 14.42 0.72 -18.44
CA TRP A 90 13.84 1.08 -17.13
C TRP A 90 13.77 2.60 -16.95
N PRO A 91 12.75 3.30 -17.50
CA PRO A 91 12.65 4.77 -17.46
C PRO A 91 11.92 5.30 -16.21
N PHE A 92 11.72 4.48 -15.19
CA PHE A 92 10.93 4.79 -13.99
C PHE A 92 11.85 5.35 -12.90
N HIS A 93 11.70 6.65 -12.60
CA HIS A 93 12.61 7.40 -11.72
C HIS A 93 11.89 8.23 -10.64
N LEU A 94 10.57 8.08 -10.50
CA LEU A 94 9.84 8.76 -9.44
C LEU A 94 10.13 8.11 -8.08
N LEU A 95 9.74 8.78 -6.99
CA LEU A 95 9.99 8.31 -5.62
C LEU A 95 9.31 6.97 -5.29
N VAL A 96 8.40 6.51 -6.14
CA VAL A 96 7.70 5.22 -6.10
C VAL A 96 7.70 4.64 -7.51
N GLU A 97 8.86 4.19 -7.94
CA GLU A 97 9.13 3.68 -9.29
C GLU A 97 8.32 2.42 -9.60
N ASP A 98 7.97 1.65 -8.60
CA ASP A 98 7.14 0.45 -8.64
C ASP A 98 5.69 0.77 -9.02
N ILE A 99 5.12 1.80 -8.43
CA ILE A 99 3.79 2.30 -8.77
C ILE A 99 3.81 3.01 -10.13
N GLU A 100 4.89 3.74 -10.44
CA GLU A 100 5.09 4.34 -11.76
C GLU A 100 5.10 3.26 -12.84
N PHE A 101 5.87 2.19 -12.65
CA PHE A 101 5.92 1.00 -13.52
C PHE A 101 4.53 0.36 -13.68
N SER A 102 3.83 0.16 -12.56
CA SER A 102 2.49 -0.44 -12.57
C SER A 102 1.51 0.36 -13.42
N ILE A 103 1.42 1.67 -13.17
CA ILE A 103 0.47 2.54 -13.87
C ILE A 103 0.84 2.70 -15.36
N HIS A 104 2.13 2.82 -15.67
CA HIS A 104 2.59 2.87 -17.06
C HIS A 104 2.13 1.63 -17.85
N ASN A 105 2.35 0.45 -17.30
CA ASN A 105 1.97 -0.80 -17.96
C ASN A 105 0.45 -0.97 -18.07
N ILE A 106 -0.30 -0.59 -17.06
CA ILE A 106 -1.77 -0.60 -17.10
C ILE A 106 -2.30 0.31 -18.20
N LEU A 107 -1.74 1.51 -18.33
CA LEU A 107 -2.12 2.45 -19.39
C LEU A 107 -1.70 1.97 -20.80
N SER A 108 -0.65 1.18 -20.88
CA SER A 108 -0.21 0.51 -22.12
C SER A 108 -1.02 -0.74 -22.46
N GLY A 109 -2.00 -1.12 -21.61
CA GLY A 109 -2.87 -2.27 -21.84
C GLY A 109 -2.33 -3.60 -21.31
N HIS A 110 -1.21 -3.58 -20.56
CA HIS A 110 -0.68 -4.78 -19.91
C HIS A 110 -1.40 -5.04 -18.59
N ARG A 111 -1.54 -6.33 -18.26
CA ARG A 111 -2.08 -6.79 -16.99
C ARG A 111 -0.93 -7.26 -16.09
N ILE A 112 -1.00 -6.85 -14.83
CA ILE A 112 -0.13 -7.35 -13.78
C ILE A 112 -0.91 -8.42 -13.01
N ALA A 113 -0.39 -9.65 -12.98
CA ALA A 113 -0.94 -10.76 -12.22
C ALA A 113 -0.34 -10.81 -10.80
N ILE A 114 -0.99 -11.54 -9.88
CA ILE A 114 -0.38 -11.89 -8.59
C ILE A 114 -0.16 -13.41 -8.50
N CYS A 115 1.03 -13.80 -8.06
CA CYS A 115 1.32 -15.16 -7.62
C CYS A 115 1.21 -15.22 -6.09
N GLN A 116 0.06 -15.65 -5.57
CA GLN A 116 -0.20 -15.70 -4.11
C GLN A 116 0.62 -16.75 -3.37
N ASP A 117 1.13 -17.77 -4.09
CA ASP A 117 1.96 -18.83 -3.53
C ASP A 117 3.45 -18.48 -3.52
N ALA A 118 3.87 -17.46 -4.27
CA ALA A 118 5.22 -16.92 -4.21
C ALA A 118 5.31 -15.92 -3.05
N VAL A 119 5.89 -16.33 -1.91
CA VAL A 119 5.91 -15.52 -0.70
C VAL A 119 7.29 -14.91 -0.46
N ILE A 120 7.32 -13.61 -0.20
CA ILE A 120 8.50 -12.93 0.35
C ILE A 120 8.24 -12.45 1.77
N TYR A 121 9.31 -12.34 2.56
CA TYR A 121 9.30 -11.79 3.91
C TYR A 121 10.19 -10.56 3.94
N ASP A 122 9.56 -9.41 4.17
CA ASP A 122 10.18 -8.10 4.20
C ASP A 122 10.34 -7.57 5.64
N GLU A 123 11.34 -6.73 5.88
CA GLU A 123 11.54 -6.08 7.17
C GLU A 123 10.80 -4.74 7.24
N GLN A 124 9.96 -4.59 8.25
CA GLN A 124 9.19 -3.37 8.44
C GLN A 124 9.87 -2.44 9.44
N PRO A 125 9.79 -1.11 9.27
CA PRO A 125 10.30 -0.15 10.23
C PRO A 125 9.72 -0.37 11.63
N THR A 126 10.58 -0.24 12.64
CA THR A 126 10.18 -0.27 14.06
C THR A 126 10.27 1.10 14.72
N ASP A 127 11.03 2.04 14.13
CA ASP A 127 11.14 3.42 14.59
C ASP A 127 10.05 4.31 13.95
N PHE A 128 9.36 5.10 14.78
CA PHE A 128 8.25 5.93 14.31
C PHE A 128 8.70 7.04 13.37
N ALA A 129 9.83 7.68 13.65
CA ALA A 129 10.34 8.76 12.80
C ALA A 129 10.79 8.21 11.43
N GLN A 130 11.43 7.03 11.42
CA GLN A 130 11.78 6.32 10.18
C GLN A 130 10.52 5.96 9.37
N SER A 131 9.51 5.43 10.04
CA SER A 131 8.20 5.12 9.46
C SER A 131 7.54 6.36 8.83
N CYS A 132 7.54 7.50 9.53
CA CYS A 132 6.98 8.74 8.98
C CYS A 132 7.75 9.22 7.74
N ARG A 133 9.09 9.14 7.73
CA ARG A 133 9.90 9.51 6.57
C ARG A 133 9.62 8.62 5.36
N GLN A 134 9.50 7.31 5.56
CA GLN A 134 9.17 6.37 4.48
C GLN A 134 7.80 6.65 3.89
N ARG A 135 6.77 6.81 4.72
CA ARG A 135 5.40 7.09 4.28
C ARG A 135 5.26 8.48 3.65
N LEU A 136 6.05 9.47 4.11
CA LEU A 136 6.14 10.77 3.49
C LEU A 136 6.69 10.66 2.05
N ARG A 137 7.74 9.83 1.86
CA ARG A 137 8.29 9.52 0.53
C ARG A 137 7.23 8.90 -0.37
N TRP A 138 6.50 7.90 0.12
CA TRP A 138 5.44 7.25 -0.66
C TRP A 138 4.32 8.22 -1.02
N SER A 139 3.84 8.99 -0.05
CA SER A 139 2.78 9.98 -0.31
C SER A 139 3.23 11.03 -1.34
N ARG A 140 4.48 11.51 -1.27
CA ARG A 140 5.03 12.42 -2.27
C ARG A 140 5.17 11.76 -3.64
N GLY A 141 5.61 10.51 -3.67
CA GLY A 141 5.72 9.71 -4.90
C GLY A 141 4.36 9.53 -5.58
N TYR A 142 3.31 9.21 -4.83
CA TYR A 142 1.96 9.09 -5.38
C TYR A 142 1.47 10.40 -6.02
N LEU A 143 1.76 11.55 -5.41
CA LEU A 143 1.46 12.85 -6.00
C LEU A 143 2.21 13.07 -7.32
N GLN A 144 3.49 12.67 -7.39
CA GLN A 144 4.28 12.76 -8.62
C GLN A 144 3.70 11.85 -9.71
N VAL A 145 3.39 10.60 -9.38
CA VAL A 145 2.77 9.65 -10.30
C VAL A 145 1.41 10.16 -10.80
N PHE A 146 0.59 10.69 -9.89
CA PHE A 146 -0.69 11.27 -10.28
C PHE A 146 -0.51 12.51 -11.18
N GLY A 147 0.45 13.37 -10.88
CA GLY A 147 0.77 14.51 -11.73
C GLY A 147 1.17 14.10 -13.15
N ARG A 148 1.92 13.00 -13.29
CA ARG A 148 2.42 12.51 -14.58
C ARG A 148 1.38 11.68 -15.35
N TYR A 149 0.67 10.78 -14.68
CA TYR A 149 -0.20 9.76 -15.32
C TYR A 149 -1.69 9.96 -15.05
N GLY A 150 -2.07 10.88 -14.14
CA GLY A 150 -3.46 11.04 -13.70
C GLY A 150 -4.45 11.34 -14.82
N SER A 151 -4.06 12.18 -15.80
CA SER A 151 -4.91 12.44 -16.97
C SER A 151 -5.15 11.20 -17.83
N GLY A 152 -4.16 10.30 -17.93
CA GLY A 152 -4.26 9.02 -18.60
C GLY A 152 -5.21 8.07 -17.85
N LEU A 153 -5.05 7.98 -16.53
CA LEU A 153 -5.91 7.17 -15.66
C LEU A 153 -7.37 7.63 -15.74
N LEU A 154 -7.63 8.94 -15.63
CA LEU A 154 -8.99 9.47 -15.71
C LEU A 154 -9.64 9.24 -17.08
N ARG A 155 -8.89 9.37 -18.17
CA ARG A 155 -9.37 9.03 -19.51
C ARG A 155 -9.64 7.54 -19.68
N GLY A 156 -8.76 6.68 -19.14
CA GLY A 156 -8.97 5.22 -19.12
C GLY A 156 -10.22 4.85 -18.33
N ALA A 157 -10.41 5.44 -17.16
CA ALA A 157 -11.59 5.27 -16.34
C ALA A 157 -12.89 5.69 -17.07
N ALA A 158 -12.88 6.85 -17.72
CA ALA A 158 -14.01 7.34 -18.52
C ALA A 158 -14.35 6.43 -19.72
N ARG A 159 -13.39 5.63 -20.20
CA ARG A 159 -13.59 4.61 -21.25
C ARG A 159 -13.99 3.24 -20.70
N GLY A 160 -14.26 3.13 -19.40
CA GLY A 160 -14.68 1.88 -18.77
C GLY A 160 -13.54 0.94 -18.37
N ASN A 161 -12.28 1.39 -18.40
CA ASN A 161 -11.16 0.58 -17.91
C ASN A 161 -11.14 0.58 -16.37
N TRP A 162 -11.59 -0.54 -15.78
CA TRP A 162 -11.71 -0.70 -14.34
C TRP A 162 -10.36 -0.61 -13.61
N SER A 163 -9.26 -1.12 -14.20
CA SER A 163 -7.92 -0.98 -13.63
C SER A 163 -7.49 0.48 -13.50
N CYS A 164 -7.90 1.36 -14.43
CA CYS A 164 -7.64 2.79 -14.33
C CYS A 164 -8.46 3.45 -13.20
N VAL A 165 -9.71 3.05 -12.99
CA VAL A 165 -10.55 3.51 -11.87
C VAL A 165 -9.88 3.13 -10.55
N ASP A 166 -9.56 1.85 -10.38
CA ASP A 166 -8.94 1.29 -9.17
C ASP A 166 -7.58 1.94 -8.87
N MET A 167 -6.71 2.10 -9.87
CA MET A 167 -5.42 2.76 -9.67
C MET A 167 -5.55 4.25 -9.35
N SER A 168 -6.51 4.95 -9.92
CA SER A 168 -6.81 6.34 -9.54
C SER A 168 -7.18 6.42 -8.07
N MET A 169 -8.01 5.50 -7.60
CA MET A 169 -8.40 5.41 -6.18
C MET A 169 -7.22 4.98 -5.29
N ALA A 170 -6.33 4.12 -5.76
CA ALA A 170 -5.19 3.63 -5.00
C ALA A 170 -4.16 4.73 -4.69
N ILE A 171 -3.91 5.66 -5.63
CA ILE A 171 -2.89 6.70 -5.47
C ILE A 171 -3.42 8.04 -4.92
N MET A 172 -4.74 8.28 -4.98
CA MET A 172 -5.33 9.58 -4.58
C MET A 172 -6.13 9.63 -3.28
N PRO A 173 -6.70 8.54 -2.75
CA PRO A 173 -7.90 8.65 -1.91
C PRO A 173 -7.64 9.33 -0.56
N ALA A 174 -6.52 9.07 0.10
CA ALA A 174 -6.31 9.56 1.46
C ALA A 174 -6.28 11.10 1.53
N ILE A 175 -5.57 11.75 0.61
CA ILE A 175 -5.43 13.22 0.58
C ILE A 175 -6.75 13.88 0.18
N VAL A 176 -7.41 13.37 -0.86
CA VAL A 176 -8.66 13.94 -1.37
C VAL A 176 -9.78 13.79 -0.34
N LEU A 177 -9.98 12.57 0.18
CA LEU A 177 -11.04 12.31 1.17
C LEU A 177 -10.82 13.09 2.47
N THR A 178 -9.56 13.18 2.95
CA THR A 178 -9.24 13.95 4.15
C THR A 178 -9.47 15.46 3.93
N SER A 179 -9.10 15.97 2.76
CA SER A 179 -9.33 17.38 2.42
C SER A 179 -10.82 17.70 2.33
N ILE A 180 -11.62 16.84 1.70
CA ILE A 180 -13.08 17.00 1.61
C ILE A 180 -13.69 16.98 3.02
N SER A 181 -13.33 16.01 3.87
CA SER A 181 -13.85 15.91 5.24
C SER A 181 -13.48 17.12 6.10
N LEU A 182 -12.27 17.66 5.90
CA LEU A 182 -11.85 18.87 6.61
C LEU A 182 -12.65 20.11 6.15
N LEU A 183 -12.83 20.29 4.85
CA LEU A 183 -13.61 21.40 4.27
C LEU A 183 -15.07 21.31 4.72
N ASP A 184 -15.67 20.12 4.74
CA ASP A 184 -17.02 19.90 5.22
C ASP A 184 -17.14 20.28 6.71
N SER A 185 -16.19 19.84 7.54
CA SER A 185 -16.17 20.20 8.98
C SER A 185 -16.03 21.71 9.21
N ILE A 186 -15.21 22.40 8.41
CA ILE A 186 -15.08 23.86 8.48
C ILE A 186 -16.38 24.55 8.05
N ALA A 187 -17.01 24.08 6.97
CA ALA A 187 -18.28 24.63 6.50
C ALA A 187 -19.39 24.46 7.52
N LEU A 188 -19.50 23.27 8.14
CA LEU A 188 -20.47 23.00 9.20
C LEU A 188 -20.24 23.87 10.44
N ALA A 189 -18.97 24.09 10.83
CA ALA A 189 -18.65 24.99 11.94
C ALA A 189 -19.06 26.44 11.65
N ALA A 190 -18.75 26.94 10.45
CA ALA A 190 -19.13 28.29 10.02
C ALA A 190 -20.65 28.47 9.99
N LEU A 191 -21.38 27.50 9.43
CA LEU A 191 -22.86 27.52 9.43
C LEU A 191 -23.44 27.47 10.85
N GLY A 192 -22.84 26.68 11.76
CA GLY A 192 -23.24 26.62 13.16
C GLY A 192 -23.10 27.97 13.88
N ILE A 193 -21.99 28.68 13.63
CA ILE A 193 -21.76 30.01 14.17
C ILE A 193 -22.81 31.01 13.61
N LEU A 194 -23.01 31.01 12.28
CA LEU A 194 -23.94 31.92 11.61
C LEU A 194 -25.40 31.71 12.06
N LYS A 195 -25.80 30.47 12.32
CA LYS A 195 -27.14 30.11 12.77
C LYS A 195 -27.33 30.16 14.28
N GLY A 196 -26.31 30.52 15.05
CA GLY A 196 -26.36 30.54 16.51
C GLY A 196 -26.43 29.18 17.19
N THR A 197 -26.22 28.08 16.44
CA THR A 197 -26.24 26.70 17.02
C THR A 197 -24.87 26.28 17.55
N GLY A 198 -23.84 27.14 17.37
CA GLY A 198 -22.48 26.89 17.84
C GLY A 198 -21.70 25.88 17.00
N VAL A 199 -20.54 25.48 17.49
CA VAL A 199 -19.62 24.53 16.80
C VAL A 199 -19.90 23.06 17.11
N LEU A 200 -20.81 22.77 18.04
CA LEU A 200 -21.09 21.41 18.51
C LEU A 200 -21.48 20.45 17.37
N PRO A 201 -22.35 20.82 16.41
CA PRO A 201 -22.69 19.92 15.29
C PRO A 201 -21.48 19.51 14.46
N ALA A 202 -20.54 20.45 14.21
CA ALA A 202 -19.30 20.15 13.48
C ALA A 202 -18.38 19.19 14.26
N LEU A 203 -18.24 19.39 15.58
CA LEU A 203 -17.46 18.50 16.44
C LEU A 203 -18.06 17.09 16.50
N LEU A 204 -19.39 16.97 16.58
CA LEU A 204 -20.08 15.68 16.55
C LEU A 204 -19.91 14.98 15.19
N SER A 205 -20.01 15.72 14.07
CA SER A 205 -19.77 15.18 12.72
C SER A 205 -18.33 14.67 12.56
N LEU A 206 -17.34 15.48 12.95
CA LEU A 206 -15.93 15.08 12.91
C LEU A 206 -15.65 13.87 13.80
N GLY A 207 -16.15 13.88 15.03
CA GLY A 207 -16.02 12.74 15.97
C GLY A 207 -16.65 11.46 15.41
N GLY A 208 -17.83 11.56 14.82
CA GLY A 208 -18.51 10.46 14.15
C GLY A 208 -17.74 9.92 12.94
N ALA A 209 -17.18 10.81 12.11
CA ALA A 209 -16.35 10.42 10.99
C ALA A 209 -15.07 9.69 11.43
N LEU A 210 -14.37 10.20 12.45
CA LEU A 210 -13.18 9.56 13.01
C LEU A 210 -13.49 8.19 13.61
N LEU A 211 -14.59 8.08 14.36
CA LEU A 211 -15.03 6.80 14.91
C LEU A 211 -15.39 5.80 13.83
N SER A 212 -16.14 6.21 12.82
CA SER A 212 -16.51 5.35 11.69
C SER A 212 -15.27 4.85 10.93
N MET A 213 -14.30 5.73 10.70
CA MET A 213 -13.04 5.36 10.06
C MET A 213 -12.21 4.40 10.94
N TYR A 214 -12.18 4.62 12.27
CA TYR A 214 -11.54 3.70 13.20
C TYR A 214 -12.18 2.31 13.13
N LEU A 215 -13.50 2.22 13.22
CA LEU A 215 -14.23 0.95 13.19
C LEU A 215 -14.05 0.22 11.83
N MET A 216 -14.05 0.95 10.73
CA MET A 216 -13.78 0.38 9.41
C MET A 216 -12.35 -0.22 9.33
N LEU A 217 -11.34 0.53 9.77
CA LEU A 217 -9.95 0.06 9.79
C LEU A 217 -9.76 -1.09 10.78
N PHE A 218 -10.42 -1.05 11.93
CA PHE A 218 -10.46 -2.15 12.89
C PHE A 218 -11.03 -3.41 12.26
N ALA A 219 -12.16 -3.32 11.57
CA ALA A 219 -12.77 -4.46 10.88
C ALA A 219 -11.83 -5.02 9.78
N ILE A 220 -11.18 -4.16 9.00
CA ILE A 220 -10.18 -4.58 8.00
C ILE A 220 -9.02 -5.30 8.68
N GLY A 221 -8.45 -4.75 9.75
CA GLY A 221 -7.37 -5.36 10.51
C GLY A 221 -7.77 -6.70 11.12
N LEU A 222 -8.99 -6.79 11.67
CA LEU A 222 -9.55 -8.02 12.24
C LEU A 222 -9.72 -9.12 11.18
N ILE A 223 -10.37 -8.80 10.07
CA ILE A 223 -10.58 -9.76 8.96
C ILE A 223 -9.22 -10.23 8.44
N THR A 224 -8.27 -9.31 8.21
CA THR A 224 -6.93 -9.67 7.74
C THR A 224 -6.21 -10.55 8.75
N THR A 225 -6.28 -10.24 10.05
CA THR A 225 -5.64 -11.06 11.10
C THR A 225 -6.25 -12.46 11.18
N ILE A 226 -7.58 -12.59 11.08
CA ILE A 226 -8.25 -13.89 11.12
C ILE A 226 -7.90 -14.73 9.90
N THR A 227 -7.98 -14.17 8.70
CA THR A 227 -7.74 -14.91 7.46
C THR A 227 -6.28 -15.29 7.27
N GLU A 228 -5.35 -14.44 7.68
CA GLU A 228 -3.91 -14.69 7.54
C GLU A 228 -3.25 -15.17 8.85
N TRP A 229 -4.06 -15.65 9.82
CA TRP A 229 -3.62 -16.05 11.17
C TRP A 229 -2.39 -16.96 11.19
N HIS A 230 -2.37 -17.95 10.29
CA HIS A 230 -1.30 -18.94 10.21
C HIS A 230 -0.03 -18.41 9.52
N LYS A 231 -0.16 -17.37 8.71
CA LYS A 231 0.98 -16.73 8.02
C LYS A 231 1.65 -15.65 8.88
N ILE A 232 0.96 -15.14 9.90
CA ILE A 232 1.51 -14.15 10.82
C ILE A 232 2.37 -14.84 11.87
N ASN A 233 3.68 -14.63 11.81
CA ASN A 233 4.62 -15.15 12.82
C ASN A 233 4.72 -14.18 14.01
N ALA A 234 3.80 -14.31 14.97
CA ALA A 234 3.77 -13.53 16.21
C ALA A 234 2.95 -14.25 17.30
N SER A 235 3.15 -13.87 18.56
CA SER A 235 2.32 -14.37 19.66
C SER A 235 0.86 -13.95 19.53
N ILE A 236 -0.05 -14.73 20.09
CA ILE A 236 -1.51 -14.46 20.07
C ILE A 236 -1.81 -13.05 20.58
N SER A 237 -1.20 -12.67 21.71
CA SER A 237 -1.37 -11.33 22.29
C SER A 237 -0.96 -10.20 21.34
N ARG A 238 0.12 -10.38 20.59
CA ARG A 238 0.56 -9.41 19.58
C ARG A 238 -0.40 -9.34 18.40
N LYS A 239 -0.90 -10.48 17.91
CA LYS A 239 -1.90 -10.52 16.84
C LYS A 239 -3.18 -9.79 17.25
N VAL A 240 -3.68 -10.04 18.47
CA VAL A 240 -4.89 -9.37 18.97
C VAL A 240 -4.65 -7.87 19.16
N LEU A 241 -3.54 -7.48 19.82
CA LEU A 241 -3.22 -6.07 20.06
C LEU A 241 -3.08 -5.29 18.73
N SER A 242 -2.50 -5.91 17.70
CA SER A 242 -2.30 -5.25 16.41
C SER A 242 -3.60 -4.88 15.71
N VAL A 243 -4.70 -5.61 15.93
CA VAL A 243 -6.03 -5.25 15.40
C VAL A 243 -6.50 -3.91 15.94
N PHE A 244 -6.26 -3.64 17.23
CA PHE A 244 -6.63 -2.36 17.86
C PHE A 244 -5.68 -1.22 17.50
N THR A 245 -4.39 -1.52 17.31
CA THR A 245 -3.39 -0.49 16.98
C THR A 245 -3.31 -0.19 15.48
N PHE A 246 -3.81 -1.06 14.62
CA PHE A 246 -3.82 -0.86 13.16
C PHE A 246 -4.55 0.43 12.74
N PRO A 247 -5.76 0.75 13.23
CA PRO A 247 -6.41 2.02 12.94
C PRO A 247 -5.56 3.23 13.38
N ILE A 248 -4.93 3.16 14.54
CA ILE A 248 -4.05 4.22 15.05
C ILE A 248 -2.86 4.42 14.12
N PHE A 249 -2.22 3.33 13.68
CA PHE A 249 -1.15 3.38 12.69
C PHE A 249 -1.61 4.05 11.39
N MET A 250 -2.79 3.68 10.89
CA MET A 250 -3.34 4.26 9.67
C MET A 250 -3.70 5.74 9.83
N PHE A 251 -4.19 6.18 10.99
CA PHE A 251 -4.44 7.59 11.24
C PHE A 251 -3.19 8.46 11.17
N THR A 252 -2.03 7.91 11.52
CA THR A 252 -0.77 8.65 11.37
C THR A 252 -0.40 8.94 9.90
N TYR A 253 -1.05 8.28 8.93
CA TYR A 253 -0.91 8.61 7.52
C TYR A 253 -1.53 9.97 7.16
N ILE A 254 -2.57 10.40 7.85
CA ILE A 254 -3.28 11.65 7.55
C ILE A 254 -2.33 12.86 7.60
N PRO A 255 -1.68 13.16 8.74
CA PRO A 255 -0.74 14.28 8.81
C PRO A 255 0.49 14.09 7.90
N VAL A 256 0.96 12.86 7.71
CA VAL A 256 2.10 12.57 6.81
C VAL A 256 1.73 12.86 5.36
N SER A 257 0.55 12.43 4.91
CA SER A 257 0.08 12.70 3.54
C SER A 257 -0.17 14.18 3.30
N PHE A 258 -0.68 14.89 4.30
CA PHE A 258 -0.85 16.34 4.22
C PHE A 258 0.50 17.07 4.14
N ALA A 259 1.48 16.67 4.95
CA ALA A 259 2.84 17.20 4.90
C ALA A 259 3.53 16.97 3.54
N ALA A 260 3.21 15.87 2.86
CA ALA A 260 3.75 15.55 1.53
C ALA A 260 3.38 16.57 0.44
N LEU A 261 2.33 17.36 0.64
CA LEU A 261 1.97 18.45 -0.29
C LEU A 261 3.03 19.57 -0.30
N PHE A 262 3.67 19.81 0.83
CA PHE A 262 4.52 20.99 1.06
C PHE A 262 6.01 20.65 1.18
N ILE A 263 6.35 19.44 1.62
CA ILE A 263 7.73 19.04 1.92
C ILE A 263 8.36 18.40 0.68
N LYS A 264 9.55 18.90 0.29
CA LYS A 264 10.41 18.20 -0.67
C LYS A 264 11.05 17.00 0.01
N VAL A 265 10.99 15.86 -0.63
CA VAL A 265 11.51 14.60 -0.10
C VAL A 265 12.62 14.10 -1.01
N GLU A 266 13.76 13.74 -0.39
CA GLU A 266 14.85 13.02 -1.03
C GLU A 266 14.85 11.56 -0.59
N TRP A 267 15.27 10.67 -1.47
CA TRP A 267 15.41 9.26 -1.13
C TRP A 267 16.59 9.08 -0.15
N LYS A 268 16.32 8.37 0.96
CA LYS A 268 17.38 7.96 1.92
C LYS A 268 17.15 6.50 2.31
N PRO A 269 18.20 5.67 2.38
CA PRO A 269 18.08 4.26 2.75
C PRO A 269 17.51 4.10 4.16
N ILE A 270 16.77 3.01 4.37
CA ILE A 270 16.23 2.61 5.67
C ILE A 270 17.29 1.77 6.40
N ARG A 271 17.36 1.89 7.72
CA ARG A 271 18.21 1.01 8.54
C ARG A 271 17.50 -0.32 8.75
N HIS A 272 18.16 -1.41 8.44
CA HIS A 272 17.71 -2.78 8.66
C HIS A 272 18.49 -3.35 9.86
N SER A 273 17.81 -4.13 10.72
CA SER A 273 18.37 -4.63 11.98
C SER A 273 18.35 -6.16 12.10
N ILE A 274 17.57 -6.85 11.26
CA ILE A 274 17.43 -8.30 11.32
C ILE A 274 18.37 -8.95 10.32
N THR A 275 19.27 -9.81 10.81
CA THR A 275 20.17 -10.62 9.99
C THR A 275 19.62 -12.04 9.79
N VAL A 276 20.11 -12.75 8.76
CA VAL A 276 19.74 -14.16 8.49
C VAL A 276 20.00 -15.05 9.72
N LYS A 277 21.01 -14.73 10.54
CA LYS A 277 21.33 -15.48 11.78
C LYS A 277 20.25 -15.34 12.87
N ASP A 278 19.46 -14.26 12.84
CA ASP A 278 18.39 -14.05 13.83
C ASP A 278 17.15 -14.88 13.52
N LEU A 279 17.00 -15.30 12.28
CA LEU A 279 15.86 -16.08 11.77
C LEU A 279 16.04 -17.61 11.93
N SER A 280 17.30 -18.06 12.09
CA SER A 280 17.60 -19.49 12.33
C SER A 280 17.38 -19.92 13.78
N LYS A 281 16.98 -19.00 14.68
CA LYS A 281 16.78 -19.21 16.12
C LYS A 281 15.31 -19.22 16.57
N GLY A 282 14.36 -19.14 15.64
CA GLY A 282 12.92 -19.12 15.93
C GLY A 282 12.17 -20.36 15.48
#